data_1a43a552ea4848909ec86a6839fdcbe1
#
_entry.id   1a43a552ea4848909ec86a6839fdcbe1
#
_cell.length_a   1.000
_cell.length_b   1.000
_cell.length_c   1.000
_cell.angle_alpha   90.00
_cell.angle_beta   90.00
_cell.angle_gamma   90.00
#
_symmetry.space_group_name_H-M   'P 1'
#
loop_
_entity.id
_entity.type
_entity.pdbx_description
1 polymer ?
#
loop_
_entity_poly.entity_id
_entity_poly.type
_entity_poly.pdbx_seq_one_letter_code
_entity_poly.pdbx_strand_id
1 'polypeptide(L)'
;MNMDTRLLDEKNEQDIKEAGKILRRGGLVAIPTETVYGLAGNALDPTVSAQIYKVKGRPSDNPLIVHIADIKELPALVEEIPEAAKKLADAFWPGPLTIIMKKSPLVPMQTTGGLDTVAVRMPSDPTARAIINAAGVPLAAPSANLSGLPSPTSFPHVCDDLMGRVDGIVNGGDCEVGVESTVITVVTEIPRVLRPGGISVEQLRRVLGRVDVDRAVLEKPAENAKVASPGMKYKHYAPKADVYMVDASAEDYAAFLHMHPEAAALCFNEDVPYLKNRCVPYGSAADSLSQAHGLFTSLHHLDEIGAKTVYARMPRKSGVGLAVYNRLIRACAFRIVTPNEQLVIGLTGQTGAGKSTVAKQLKARGCVIIDCDAVTHDPSLYAGTCLTELQNAFGRAIIKEDGSLDRRRLANLAFASEEGKAKLNAITHPVILARLKKEIAAYKDAKVIVLDAPTLFEAGADRLCRRVVSVLADETVRLGRICRRDGLTEQEALTRMHAQQSDDFYIDRSDYTLDNTVAVSADNMDNMLAVLGCAHPGESD
;
A
#
# COMPACT_ATOMS: atom_id res chain seq x y z
N MET A 1 -10.15 37.24 -13.27
CA MET A 1 -9.24 38.15 -12.54
C MET A 1 -8.23 37.25 -11.85
N ASN A 2 -6.93 37.42 -12.11
CA ASN A 2 -5.92 36.73 -11.29
C ASN A 2 -5.93 37.38 -9.91
N MET A 3 -6.12 36.56 -8.87
CA MET A 3 -6.01 37.00 -7.49
C MET A 3 -4.52 37.13 -7.13
N ASP A 4 -4.16 38.12 -6.30
CA ASP A 4 -2.80 38.25 -5.78
C ASP A 4 -2.62 37.22 -4.65
N THR A 5 -2.02 36.07 -4.97
CA THR A 5 -1.80 34.98 -4.02
C THR A 5 -0.52 35.23 -3.22
N ARG A 6 -0.64 35.31 -1.89
CA ARG A 6 0.51 35.46 -0.99
C ARG A 6 1.23 34.14 -0.80
N LEU A 7 2.55 34.16 -0.96
CA LEU A 7 3.41 33.05 -0.58
C LEU A 7 3.87 33.26 0.86
N LEU A 8 3.58 32.30 1.71
CA LEU A 8 3.84 32.31 3.14
C LEU A 8 4.82 31.17 3.49
N ASP A 9 5.62 31.33 4.55
CA ASP A 9 6.60 30.34 4.96
C ASP A 9 6.24 29.80 6.37
N GLU A 10 6.22 28.48 6.53
CA GLU A 10 5.94 27.82 7.81
C GLU A 10 6.95 28.19 8.91
N LYS A 11 8.19 28.53 8.54
CA LYS A 11 9.25 28.92 9.46
C LYS A 11 9.09 30.35 9.97
N ASN A 12 8.20 31.13 9.39
CA ASN A 12 7.92 32.49 9.77
C ASN A 12 6.62 32.58 10.58
N GLU A 13 6.72 32.82 11.88
CA GLU A 13 5.57 32.92 12.78
C GLU A 13 4.54 34.01 12.34
N GLN A 14 5.01 35.09 11.71
CA GLN A 14 4.12 36.15 11.21
C GLN A 14 3.29 35.67 10.02
N ASP A 15 3.86 34.82 9.18
CA ASP A 15 3.15 34.22 8.03
C ASP A 15 2.09 33.23 8.50
N ILE A 16 2.36 32.46 9.54
CA ILE A 16 1.36 31.58 10.18
C ILE A 16 0.21 32.40 10.74
N LYS A 17 0.51 33.50 11.45
CA LYS A 17 -0.51 34.42 11.95
C LYS A 17 -1.31 35.08 10.82
N GLU A 18 -0.65 35.42 9.71
CA GLU A 18 -1.30 36.01 8.53
C GLU A 18 -2.22 34.99 7.84
N ALA A 19 -1.78 33.73 7.66
CA ALA A 19 -2.62 32.64 7.17
C ALA A 19 -3.90 32.50 8.03
N GLY A 20 -3.73 32.50 9.36
CA GLY A 20 -4.88 32.44 10.30
C GLY A 20 -5.82 33.64 10.14
N LYS A 21 -5.31 34.85 9.94
CA LYS A 21 -6.15 36.06 9.72
C LYS A 21 -6.92 35.98 8.40
N ILE A 22 -6.28 35.51 7.32
CA ILE A 22 -6.93 35.32 6.01
C ILE A 22 -8.12 34.35 6.19
N LEU A 23 -7.88 33.19 6.80
CA LEU A 23 -8.90 32.16 7.03
C LEU A 23 -10.06 32.65 7.93
N ARG A 24 -9.76 33.39 8.99
CA ARG A 24 -10.77 33.97 9.89
C ARG A 24 -11.69 34.97 9.18
N ARG A 25 -11.17 35.68 8.16
CA ARG A 25 -11.93 36.67 7.36
C ARG A 25 -12.70 36.03 6.20
N GLY A 26 -12.68 34.71 6.07
CA GLY A 26 -13.37 33.98 5.03
C GLY A 26 -12.55 33.80 3.73
N GLY A 27 -11.25 34.08 3.76
CA GLY A 27 -10.33 33.78 2.66
C GLY A 27 -9.94 32.30 2.60
N LEU A 28 -9.25 31.93 1.52
CA LEU A 28 -8.78 30.57 1.27
C LEU A 28 -7.25 30.49 1.30
N VAL A 29 -6.69 29.55 2.05
CA VAL A 29 -5.24 29.32 2.12
C VAL A 29 -4.94 27.85 1.89
N ALA A 30 -4.01 27.55 1.00
CA ALA A 30 -3.45 26.21 0.88
C ALA A 30 -2.42 25.98 2.00
N ILE A 31 -2.61 24.93 2.80
CA ILE A 31 -1.80 24.61 3.97
C ILE A 31 -1.18 23.22 3.86
N PRO A 32 0.06 23.01 4.35
CA PRO A 32 0.66 21.69 4.44
C PRO A 32 -0.07 20.83 5.47
N THR A 33 -0.05 19.51 5.29
CA THR A 33 -0.37 18.52 6.32
C THR A 33 0.56 17.33 6.15
N GLU A 34 0.60 16.41 7.11
CA GLU A 34 1.40 15.19 7.02
C GLU A 34 0.95 14.27 5.86
N THR A 35 -0.27 14.44 5.34
CA THR A 35 -0.82 13.60 4.26
C THR A 35 -0.66 14.20 2.87
N VAL A 36 -1.37 15.27 2.59
CA VAL A 36 -1.34 16.06 1.35
C VAL A 36 -1.63 17.51 1.71
N TYR A 37 -1.27 18.47 0.86
CA TYR A 37 -1.69 19.85 1.06
C TYR A 37 -3.21 19.98 1.01
N GLY A 38 -3.77 20.76 1.92
CA GLY A 38 -5.20 21.07 2.02
C GLY A 38 -5.55 22.49 1.61
N LEU A 39 -6.61 22.67 0.82
CA LEU A 39 -7.18 24.00 0.56
C LEU A 39 -8.13 24.35 1.72
N ALA A 40 -7.63 25.14 2.66
CA ALA A 40 -8.31 25.46 3.90
C ALA A 40 -9.22 26.69 3.76
N GLY A 41 -10.36 26.63 4.47
CA GLY A 41 -11.27 27.73 4.69
C GLY A 41 -12.10 27.50 5.95
N ASN A 42 -12.78 28.52 6.48
CA ASN A 42 -13.60 28.40 7.68
C ASN A 42 -14.73 27.37 7.48
N ALA A 43 -14.69 26.27 8.22
CA ALA A 43 -15.67 25.17 8.11
C ALA A 43 -17.09 25.55 8.55
N LEU A 44 -17.23 26.60 9.35
CA LEU A 44 -18.51 27.06 9.92
C LEU A 44 -19.18 28.15 9.06
N ASP A 45 -18.51 28.59 7.98
CA ASP A 45 -19.06 29.56 7.05
C ASP A 45 -19.52 28.87 5.75
N PRO A 46 -20.85 28.82 5.48
CA PRO A 46 -21.37 28.18 4.29
C PRO A 46 -20.91 28.85 2.98
N THR A 47 -20.58 30.13 3.01
CA THR A 47 -20.10 30.87 1.82
C THR A 47 -18.66 30.48 1.47
N VAL A 48 -17.82 30.25 2.48
CA VAL A 48 -16.45 29.77 2.33
C VAL A 48 -16.41 28.33 1.78
N SER A 49 -17.29 27.47 2.29
CA SER A 49 -17.41 26.11 1.74
C SER A 49 -17.79 26.14 0.25
N ALA A 50 -18.73 27.00 -0.14
CA ALA A 50 -19.10 27.18 -1.55
C ALA A 50 -17.93 27.71 -2.41
N GLN A 51 -17.08 28.60 -1.86
CA GLN A 51 -15.87 29.09 -2.54
C GLN A 51 -14.85 27.97 -2.76
N ILE A 52 -14.63 27.10 -1.76
CA ILE A 52 -13.74 25.92 -1.91
C ILE A 52 -14.20 25.05 -3.09
N TYR A 53 -15.49 24.72 -3.17
CA TYR A 53 -16.03 23.96 -4.30
C TYR A 53 -15.80 24.66 -5.64
N LYS A 54 -16.04 25.97 -5.70
CA LYS A 54 -15.89 26.78 -6.92
C LYS A 54 -14.43 26.83 -7.39
N VAL A 55 -13.48 27.13 -6.48
CA VAL A 55 -12.04 27.23 -6.81
C VAL A 55 -11.50 25.90 -7.33
N LYS A 56 -11.90 24.79 -6.72
CA LYS A 56 -11.47 23.46 -7.15
C LYS A 56 -12.19 22.92 -8.38
N GLY A 57 -13.33 23.50 -8.79
CA GLY A 57 -14.23 22.86 -9.76
C GLY A 57 -14.80 21.54 -9.22
N ARG A 58 -15.00 21.44 -7.89
CA ARG A 58 -15.47 20.22 -7.20
C ARG A 58 -16.99 20.19 -7.13
N PRO A 59 -17.65 19.05 -7.35
CA PRO A 59 -19.09 18.90 -7.10
C PRO A 59 -19.43 19.18 -5.63
N SER A 60 -20.51 19.96 -5.41
CA SER A 60 -20.91 20.41 -4.06
C SER A 60 -21.54 19.31 -3.19
N ASP A 61 -21.91 18.16 -3.77
CA ASP A 61 -22.39 16.97 -3.08
C ASP A 61 -21.26 16.09 -2.50
N ASN A 62 -20.00 16.48 -2.73
CA ASN A 62 -18.82 15.76 -2.27
C ASN A 62 -18.30 16.40 -0.96
N PRO A 63 -18.58 15.85 0.24
CA PRO A 63 -18.37 16.52 1.53
C PRO A 63 -16.91 16.93 1.76
N LEU A 64 -16.72 17.92 2.65
CA LEU A 64 -15.41 18.40 3.08
C LEU A 64 -15.05 17.76 4.42
N ILE A 65 -13.74 17.63 4.69
CA ILE A 65 -13.22 17.18 5.98
C ILE A 65 -12.92 18.41 6.83
N VAL A 66 -13.45 18.43 8.04
CA VAL A 66 -13.22 19.49 9.03
C VAL A 66 -11.98 19.14 9.85
N HIS A 67 -11.01 20.06 9.89
CA HIS A 67 -9.76 19.93 10.61
C HIS A 67 -9.81 20.74 11.90
N ILE A 68 -9.40 20.12 13.00
CA ILE A 68 -9.29 20.71 14.35
C ILE A 68 -7.84 20.68 14.84
N ALA A 69 -7.46 21.59 15.72
CA ALA A 69 -6.14 21.61 16.33
C ALA A 69 -6.10 20.93 17.70
N ASP A 70 -7.23 20.88 18.40
CA ASP A 70 -7.38 20.28 19.73
C ASP A 70 -8.67 19.43 19.79
N ILE A 71 -8.60 18.28 20.47
CA ILE A 71 -9.75 17.38 20.67
C ILE A 71 -10.92 18.07 21.38
N LYS A 72 -10.66 19.12 22.16
CA LYS A 72 -11.68 19.93 22.85
C LYS A 72 -12.64 20.65 21.90
N GLU A 73 -12.27 20.82 20.64
CA GLU A 73 -13.13 21.41 19.62
C GLU A 73 -14.19 20.42 19.09
N LEU A 74 -13.93 19.12 19.23
CA LEU A 74 -14.78 18.05 18.67
C LEU A 74 -16.23 18.09 19.19
N PRO A 75 -16.52 18.26 20.50
CA PRO A 75 -17.90 18.25 21.01
C PRO A 75 -18.81 19.32 20.39
N ALA A 76 -18.25 20.43 19.91
CA ALA A 76 -19.04 21.48 19.26
C ALA A 76 -19.46 21.10 17.82
N LEU A 77 -18.76 20.18 17.17
CA LEU A 77 -18.95 19.80 15.77
C LEU A 77 -19.87 18.60 15.58
N VAL A 78 -20.09 17.80 16.62
CA VAL A 78 -20.85 16.54 16.56
C VAL A 78 -21.97 16.51 17.57
N GLU A 79 -23.05 15.75 17.29
CA GLU A 79 -24.15 15.55 18.23
C GLU A 79 -23.71 14.74 19.46
N GLU A 80 -22.91 13.71 19.23
CA GLU A 80 -22.34 12.84 20.26
C GLU A 80 -20.98 12.28 19.77
N ILE A 81 -20.14 11.88 20.71
CA ILE A 81 -18.87 11.19 20.41
C ILE A 81 -19.04 9.71 20.78
N PRO A 82 -19.28 8.81 19.81
CA PRO A 82 -19.43 7.39 20.07
C PRO A 82 -18.16 6.79 20.68
N GLU A 83 -18.30 5.69 21.43
CA GLU A 83 -17.18 5.01 22.08
C GLU A 83 -16.11 4.55 21.05
N ALA A 84 -16.54 4.10 19.88
CA ALA A 84 -15.63 3.75 18.79
C ALA A 84 -14.81 4.98 18.32
N ALA A 85 -15.42 6.17 18.25
CA ALA A 85 -14.72 7.40 17.88
C ALA A 85 -13.68 7.80 18.93
N LYS A 86 -13.98 7.65 20.23
CA LYS A 86 -13.03 7.92 21.32
C LYS A 86 -11.81 7.03 21.21
N LYS A 87 -12.01 5.70 21.10
CA LYS A 87 -10.90 4.74 20.95
C LYS A 87 -10.03 5.02 19.74
N LEU A 88 -10.63 5.41 18.62
CA LEU A 88 -9.90 5.76 17.39
C LEU A 88 -9.12 7.07 17.54
N ALA A 89 -9.74 8.09 18.16
CA ALA A 89 -9.07 9.36 18.42
C ALA A 89 -7.89 9.19 19.38
N ASP A 90 -8.07 8.45 20.47
CA ASP A 90 -7.02 8.17 21.45
C ASP A 90 -5.82 7.41 20.82
N ALA A 91 -6.09 6.51 19.85
CA ALA A 91 -5.06 5.70 19.21
C ALA A 91 -4.34 6.42 18.06
N PHE A 92 -5.03 7.31 17.30
CA PHE A 92 -4.55 7.81 16.02
C PHE A 92 -4.61 9.31 15.83
N TRP A 93 -5.07 10.09 16.81
CA TRP A 93 -5.03 11.55 16.78
C TRP A 93 -4.01 12.10 17.78
N PRO A 94 -3.22 13.10 17.35
CA PRO A 94 -3.18 13.70 16.01
C PRO A 94 -2.58 12.75 14.97
N GLY A 95 -3.15 12.77 13.74
CA GLY A 95 -2.67 11.86 12.69
C GLY A 95 -3.57 11.73 11.45
N PRO A 96 -3.22 10.80 10.55
CA PRO A 96 -3.84 10.65 9.24
C PRO A 96 -5.15 9.84 9.27
N LEU A 97 -5.99 10.05 10.30
CA LEU A 97 -7.31 9.43 10.44
C LEU A 97 -8.42 10.48 10.45
N THR A 98 -9.43 10.26 9.61
CA THR A 98 -10.67 11.04 9.56
C THR A 98 -11.82 10.18 10.06
N ILE A 99 -12.58 10.66 11.04
CA ILE A 99 -13.72 9.96 11.65
C ILE A 99 -15.02 10.67 11.25
N ILE A 100 -15.97 9.92 10.69
CA ILE A 100 -17.30 10.42 10.33
C ILE A 100 -18.27 10.12 11.48
N MET A 101 -18.92 11.17 11.98
CA MET A 101 -19.89 11.16 13.07
C MET A 101 -21.12 11.97 12.69
N LYS A 102 -22.21 11.89 13.45
CA LYS A 102 -23.37 12.76 13.28
C LYS A 102 -23.00 14.20 13.57
N LYS A 103 -23.35 15.12 12.65
CA LYS A 103 -22.99 16.54 12.79
C LYS A 103 -23.87 17.27 13.79
N SER A 104 -23.29 18.23 14.49
CA SER A 104 -24.09 19.21 15.27
C SER A 104 -24.75 20.25 14.32
N PRO A 105 -25.78 20.97 14.79
CA PRO A 105 -26.38 22.08 14.04
C PRO A 105 -25.41 23.21 13.68
N LEU A 106 -24.27 23.32 14.37
CA LEU A 106 -23.23 24.33 14.12
C LEU A 106 -22.57 24.15 12.75
N VAL A 107 -22.44 22.91 12.26
CA VAL A 107 -21.77 22.62 10.98
C VAL A 107 -22.75 22.82 9.83
N PRO A 108 -22.45 23.73 8.87
CA PRO A 108 -23.33 23.99 7.74
C PRO A 108 -23.51 22.79 6.82
N MET A 109 -24.68 22.66 6.19
CA MET A 109 -24.96 21.63 5.18
C MET A 109 -24.03 21.73 3.97
N GLN A 110 -23.58 22.93 3.62
CA GLN A 110 -22.61 23.15 2.53
C GLN A 110 -21.27 22.49 2.83
N THR A 111 -20.82 22.50 4.08
CA THR A 111 -19.57 21.84 4.49
C THR A 111 -19.68 20.32 4.40
N THR A 112 -20.85 19.78 4.71
CA THR A 112 -21.08 18.33 4.71
C THR A 112 -21.63 17.79 3.38
N GLY A 113 -21.73 18.63 2.34
CA GLY A 113 -22.28 18.22 1.05
C GLY A 113 -23.74 17.75 1.12
N GLY A 114 -24.51 18.30 2.07
CA GLY A 114 -25.93 17.95 2.28
C GLY A 114 -26.15 16.73 3.16
N LEU A 115 -25.10 16.19 3.81
CA LEU A 115 -25.21 15.04 4.71
C LEU A 115 -25.49 15.48 6.17
N ASP A 116 -26.13 14.62 6.94
CA ASP A 116 -26.34 14.73 8.38
C ASP A 116 -25.14 14.29 9.23
N THR A 117 -24.03 13.99 8.57
CA THR A 117 -22.77 13.57 9.17
C THR A 117 -21.66 14.55 8.85
N VAL A 118 -20.66 14.63 9.72
CA VAL A 118 -19.44 15.41 9.51
C VAL A 118 -18.19 14.52 9.62
N ALA A 119 -17.26 14.74 8.71
CA ALA A 119 -15.94 14.12 8.74
C ALA A 119 -14.96 15.04 9.47
N VAL A 120 -14.37 14.57 10.59
CA VAL A 120 -13.47 15.37 11.42
C VAL A 120 -12.08 14.70 11.46
N ARG A 121 -11.03 15.51 11.44
CA ARG A 121 -9.64 15.07 11.55
C ARG A 121 -8.85 16.05 12.41
N MET A 122 -7.92 15.52 13.21
CA MET A 122 -6.88 16.30 13.89
C MET A 122 -5.52 15.93 13.26
N PRO A 123 -4.94 16.76 12.38
CA PRO A 123 -3.68 16.44 11.68
C PRO A 123 -2.51 16.42 12.66
N SER A 124 -1.49 15.59 12.39
CA SER A 124 -0.25 15.58 13.18
C SER A 124 0.72 16.69 12.80
N ASP A 125 0.59 17.24 11.60
CA ASP A 125 1.43 18.33 11.11
C ASP A 125 1.37 19.56 12.02
N PRO A 126 2.50 20.03 12.57
CA PRO A 126 2.52 21.14 13.53
C PRO A 126 2.13 22.47 12.88
N THR A 127 2.46 22.69 11.61
CA THR A 127 2.13 23.91 10.85
C THR A 127 0.63 23.99 10.60
N ALA A 128 0.00 22.88 10.18
CA ALA A 128 -1.46 22.83 10.04
C ALA A 128 -2.16 23.20 11.35
N ARG A 129 -1.74 22.60 12.47
CA ARG A 129 -2.33 22.87 13.80
C ARG A 129 -2.10 24.31 14.24
N ALA A 130 -0.90 24.87 13.99
CA ALA A 130 -0.61 26.27 14.32
C ALA A 130 -1.49 27.23 13.53
N ILE A 131 -1.76 26.96 12.24
CA ILE A 131 -2.65 27.76 11.39
C ILE A 131 -4.10 27.65 11.87
N ILE A 132 -4.60 26.46 12.22
CA ILE A 132 -5.96 26.26 12.79
C ILE A 132 -6.11 27.07 14.07
N ASN A 133 -5.14 27.00 14.98
CA ASN A 133 -5.11 27.78 16.22
C ASN A 133 -5.10 29.31 15.92
N ALA A 134 -4.27 29.76 14.96
CA ALA A 134 -4.20 31.16 14.58
C ALA A 134 -5.51 31.65 13.93
N ALA A 135 -6.21 30.78 13.19
CA ALA A 135 -7.54 31.07 12.65
C ALA A 135 -8.61 31.16 13.75
N GLY A 136 -8.49 30.37 14.82
CA GLY A 136 -9.44 30.32 15.92
C GLY A 136 -10.81 29.76 15.53
N VAL A 137 -10.88 29.01 14.44
CA VAL A 137 -12.05 28.30 13.90
C VAL A 137 -11.62 26.98 13.27
N PRO A 138 -12.46 25.93 13.30
CA PRO A 138 -12.18 24.71 12.56
C PRO A 138 -12.15 24.97 11.05
N LEU A 139 -11.29 24.27 10.33
CA LEU A 139 -11.06 24.50 8.90
C LEU A 139 -11.58 23.35 8.05
N ALA A 140 -12.38 23.63 7.04
CA ALA A 140 -12.69 22.69 5.97
C ALA A 140 -11.49 22.66 4.99
N ALA A 141 -10.88 21.51 4.80
CA ALA A 141 -9.68 21.40 3.96
C ALA A 141 -9.69 20.11 3.11
N PRO A 142 -10.28 20.12 1.91
CA PRO A 142 -10.00 19.10 0.89
C PRO A 142 -8.58 19.27 0.35
N SER A 143 -8.05 18.27 -0.40
CA SER A 143 -6.74 18.40 -1.05
C SER A 143 -6.62 19.67 -1.90
N ALA A 144 -5.43 20.27 -1.95
CA ALA A 144 -5.18 21.59 -2.58
C ALA A 144 -4.91 21.53 -4.10
N ASN A 145 -5.57 20.62 -4.84
CA ASN A 145 -5.52 20.47 -6.29
C ASN A 145 -6.81 20.90 -6.97
N LEU A 146 -6.77 21.13 -8.28
CA LEU A 146 -7.97 21.19 -9.10
C LEU A 146 -8.62 19.81 -9.17
N SER A 147 -9.95 19.76 -9.23
CA SER A 147 -10.71 18.49 -9.18
C SER A 147 -10.32 17.57 -10.34
N GLY A 148 -10.02 16.31 -10.02
CA GLY A 148 -9.59 15.31 -11.00
C GLY A 148 -8.09 15.11 -11.12
N LEU A 149 -7.27 16.11 -10.80
CA LEU A 149 -5.81 16.03 -10.83
C LEU A 149 -5.22 15.31 -9.62
N PRO A 150 -3.95 14.84 -9.66
CA PRO A 150 -3.29 14.25 -8.51
C PRO A 150 -3.24 15.20 -7.31
N SER A 151 -3.35 14.67 -6.09
CA SER A 151 -3.25 15.50 -4.89
C SER A 151 -1.84 16.05 -4.72
N PRO A 152 -1.65 17.33 -4.33
CA PRO A 152 -0.33 17.90 -4.16
C PRO A 152 0.30 17.47 -2.84
N THR A 153 1.52 16.97 -2.93
CA THR A 153 2.34 16.54 -1.79
C THR A 153 3.54 17.43 -1.55
N SER A 154 3.73 18.45 -2.39
CA SER A 154 4.80 19.44 -2.29
C SER A 154 4.30 20.85 -2.61
N PHE A 155 5.04 21.85 -2.14
CA PHE A 155 4.71 23.25 -2.40
C PHE A 155 4.65 23.61 -3.89
N PRO A 156 5.59 23.17 -4.78
CA PRO A 156 5.50 23.44 -6.22
C PRO A 156 4.20 22.94 -6.84
N HIS A 157 3.75 21.71 -6.52
CA HIS A 157 2.50 21.16 -7.04
C HIS A 157 1.27 22.01 -6.68
N VAL A 158 1.25 22.57 -5.45
CA VAL A 158 0.17 23.49 -5.04
C VAL A 158 0.21 24.79 -5.84
N CYS A 159 1.41 25.34 -6.07
CA CYS A 159 1.57 26.56 -6.85
C CYS A 159 1.08 26.39 -8.29
N ASP A 160 1.39 25.24 -8.92
CA ASP A 160 0.95 24.95 -10.30
C ASP A 160 -0.58 24.96 -10.43
N ASP A 161 -1.29 24.44 -9.43
CA ASP A 161 -2.75 24.33 -9.46
C ASP A 161 -3.48 25.61 -8.98
N LEU A 162 -2.97 26.26 -7.93
CA LEU A 162 -3.74 27.25 -7.16
C LEU A 162 -3.17 28.69 -7.19
N MET A 163 -2.00 28.93 -7.76
CA MET A 163 -1.47 30.30 -7.92
C MET A 163 -2.47 31.18 -8.69
N GLY A 164 -2.75 32.37 -8.18
CA GLY A 164 -3.71 33.29 -8.75
C GLY A 164 -5.19 32.95 -8.53
N ARG A 165 -5.48 31.93 -7.68
CA ARG A 165 -6.84 31.42 -7.41
C ARG A 165 -7.24 31.46 -5.93
N VAL A 166 -6.27 31.59 -5.02
CA VAL A 166 -6.43 31.57 -3.56
C VAL A 166 -5.70 32.74 -2.93
N ASP A 167 -6.06 33.10 -1.70
CA ASP A 167 -5.50 34.26 -1.00
C ASP A 167 -4.08 34.01 -0.49
N GLY A 168 -3.74 32.75 -0.19
CA GLY A 168 -2.40 32.39 0.26
C GLY A 168 -2.04 30.93 0.04
N ILE A 169 -0.75 30.66 -0.04
CA ILE A 169 -0.16 29.32 -0.07
C ILE A 169 0.99 29.29 0.93
N VAL A 170 0.94 28.36 1.88
CA VAL A 170 2.00 28.17 2.88
C VAL A 170 2.99 27.13 2.37
N ASN A 171 4.27 27.50 2.30
CA ASN A 171 5.35 26.57 2.01
C ASN A 171 5.71 25.80 3.28
N GLY A 172 5.39 24.51 3.33
CA GLY A 172 5.69 23.55 4.41
C GLY A 172 6.48 22.33 3.92
N GLY A 173 7.16 22.45 2.77
CA GLY A 173 7.95 21.32 2.22
C GLY A 173 7.11 20.18 1.68
N ASP A 174 7.63 18.96 1.79
CA ASP A 174 7.00 17.75 1.28
C ASP A 174 6.19 17.05 2.40
N CYS A 175 5.05 16.47 2.02
CA CYS A 175 4.20 15.73 2.95
C CYS A 175 4.81 14.36 3.31
N GLU A 176 4.81 13.99 4.59
CA GLU A 176 5.44 12.77 5.08
C GLU A 176 4.75 11.48 4.58
N VAL A 177 3.41 11.44 4.60
CA VAL A 177 2.61 10.24 4.24
C VAL A 177 2.38 10.11 2.74
N GLY A 178 2.13 11.22 2.05
CA GLY A 178 1.99 11.29 0.60
C GLY A 178 0.64 10.82 0.01
N VAL A 179 -0.25 10.24 0.82
CA VAL A 179 -1.64 9.92 0.45
C VAL A 179 -2.59 10.50 1.49
N GLU A 180 -3.85 10.78 1.10
CA GLU A 180 -4.84 11.35 2.00
C GLU A 180 -5.16 10.43 3.18
N SER A 181 -5.73 11.01 4.24
CA SER A 181 -6.14 10.32 5.45
C SER A 181 -7.07 9.13 5.21
N THR A 182 -6.98 8.12 6.04
CA THR A 182 -8.00 7.07 6.15
C THR A 182 -9.31 7.69 6.62
N VAL A 183 -10.43 7.34 5.97
CA VAL A 183 -11.77 7.80 6.35
C VAL A 183 -12.59 6.62 6.82
N ILE A 184 -13.04 6.67 8.08
CA ILE A 184 -13.88 5.65 8.71
C ILE A 184 -15.19 6.28 9.22
N THR A 185 -16.31 5.62 8.97
CA THR A 185 -17.59 6.01 9.59
C THR A 185 -17.87 5.13 10.79
N VAL A 186 -18.33 5.77 11.87
CA VAL A 186 -18.75 5.11 13.12
C VAL A 186 -20.25 5.29 13.40
N VAL A 187 -21.00 5.81 12.42
CA VAL A 187 -22.46 5.94 12.53
C VAL A 187 -23.21 4.68 12.11
N THR A 188 -22.50 3.66 11.65
CA THR A 188 -23.02 2.33 11.31
C THR A 188 -22.82 1.38 12.47
N GLU A 189 -23.63 0.31 12.55
CA GLU A 189 -23.51 -0.72 13.60
C GLU A 189 -22.07 -1.29 13.70
N ILE A 190 -21.45 -1.55 12.54
CA ILE A 190 -20.05 -1.93 12.45
C ILE A 190 -19.30 -0.77 11.78
N PRO A 191 -18.25 -0.22 12.42
CA PRO A 191 -17.42 0.81 11.80
C PRO A 191 -16.93 0.38 10.43
N ARG A 192 -16.98 1.30 9.45
CA ARG A 192 -16.66 0.99 8.05
C ARG A 192 -15.68 1.97 7.45
N VAL A 193 -14.61 1.45 6.83
CA VAL A 193 -13.65 2.26 6.06
C VAL A 193 -14.27 2.61 4.72
N LEU A 194 -14.39 3.91 4.44
CA LEU A 194 -14.90 4.45 3.18
C LEU A 194 -13.76 4.86 2.23
N ARG A 195 -12.60 5.20 2.78
CA ARG A 195 -11.38 5.52 2.04
C ARG A 195 -10.16 5.04 2.81
N PRO A 196 -9.35 4.13 2.27
CA PRO A 196 -8.08 3.74 2.88
C PRO A 196 -7.07 4.89 2.77
N GLY A 197 -6.14 4.99 3.71
CA GLY A 197 -5.11 6.04 3.80
C GLY A 197 -3.94 5.60 4.67
N GLY A 198 -3.30 6.56 5.36
CA GLY A 198 -2.11 6.30 6.17
C GLY A 198 -2.32 5.36 7.36
N ILE A 199 -3.56 5.22 7.86
CA ILE A 199 -3.89 4.20 8.86
C ILE A 199 -4.51 2.99 8.16
N SER A 200 -3.91 1.82 8.32
CA SER A 200 -4.38 0.59 7.67
C SER A 200 -5.64 0.00 8.32
N VAL A 201 -6.36 -0.83 7.57
CA VAL A 201 -7.55 -1.55 8.09
C VAL A 201 -7.17 -2.47 9.24
N GLU A 202 -5.99 -3.07 9.18
CA GLU A 202 -5.45 -3.96 10.21
C GLU A 202 -5.19 -3.20 11.51
N GLN A 203 -4.64 -1.99 11.44
CA GLN A 203 -4.45 -1.11 12.60
C GLN A 203 -5.80 -0.72 13.24
N LEU A 204 -6.80 -0.37 12.42
CA LEU A 204 -8.15 -0.07 12.91
C LEU A 204 -8.79 -1.28 13.60
N ARG A 205 -8.61 -2.49 13.05
CA ARG A 205 -9.11 -3.74 13.65
C ARG A 205 -8.44 -4.08 14.97
N ARG A 206 -7.16 -3.75 15.16
CA ARG A 206 -6.47 -3.92 16.46
C ARG A 206 -7.12 -3.09 17.57
N VAL A 207 -7.67 -1.91 17.24
CA VAL A 207 -8.32 -1.01 18.21
C VAL A 207 -9.80 -1.35 18.43
N LEU A 208 -10.53 -1.67 17.37
CA LEU A 208 -11.99 -1.84 17.41
C LEU A 208 -12.46 -3.30 17.37
N GLY A 209 -11.57 -4.25 17.06
CA GLY A 209 -11.89 -5.66 16.82
C GLY A 209 -12.43 -5.87 15.42
N ARG A 210 -13.67 -5.43 15.14
CA ARG A 210 -14.31 -5.58 13.84
C ARG A 210 -14.43 -4.26 13.09
N VAL A 211 -13.96 -4.25 11.83
CA VAL A 211 -14.06 -3.10 10.91
C VAL A 211 -14.33 -3.65 9.51
N ASP A 212 -15.39 -3.16 8.88
CA ASP A 212 -15.74 -3.46 7.50
C ASP A 212 -15.04 -2.50 6.54
N VAL A 213 -14.88 -2.92 5.28
CA VAL A 213 -14.37 -2.07 4.19
C VAL A 213 -15.49 -1.90 3.16
N ASP A 214 -15.75 -0.66 2.75
CA ASP A 214 -16.77 -0.39 1.74
C ASP A 214 -16.36 -0.96 0.38
N ARG A 215 -17.30 -1.55 -0.35
CA ARG A 215 -17.03 -2.14 -1.68
C ARG A 215 -16.47 -1.13 -2.66
N ALA A 216 -16.88 0.13 -2.57
CA ALA A 216 -16.37 1.21 -3.42
C ALA A 216 -14.86 1.49 -3.23
N VAL A 217 -14.20 0.91 -2.23
CA VAL A 217 -12.74 0.97 -2.07
C VAL A 217 -12.03 0.18 -3.16
N LEU A 218 -12.55 -0.99 -3.52
CA LEU A 218 -11.95 -1.93 -4.46
C LEU A 218 -12.62 -1.95 -5.84
N GLU A 219 -13.93 -1.67 -5.88
CA GLU A 219 -14.77 -1.81 -7.05
C GLU A 219 -15.19 -0.44 -7.61
N LYS A 220 -15.54 -0.39 -8.88
CA LYS A 220 -16.13 0.80 -9.51
C LYS A 220 -17.51 1.06 -8.89
N PRO A 221 -17.74 2.22 -8.27
CA PRO A 221 -19.05 2.54 -7.71
C PRO A 221 -20.13 2.59 -8.79
N ALA A 222 -21.37 2.22 -8.43
CA ALA A 222 -22.51 2.41 -9.31
C ALA A 222 -22.70 3.91 -9.63
N GLU A 223 -23.18 4.22 -10.84
CA GLU A 223 -23.35 5.62 -11.30
C GLU A 223 -24.23 6.46 -10.37
N ASN A 224 -25.24 5.84 -9.74
CA ASN A 224 -26.18 6.47 -8.81
C ASN A 224 -25.79 6.35 -7.34
N ALA A 225 -24.58 5.89 -7.00
CA ALA A 225 -24.12 5.77 -5.61
C ALA A 225 -24.05 7.17 -4.95
N LYS A 226 -24.61 7.30 -3.73
CA LYS A 226 -24.45 8.50 -2.91
C LYS A 226 -23.00 8.64 -2.46
N VAL A 227 -22.45 9.84 -2.56
CA VAL A 227 -21.08 10.14 -2.11
C VAL A 227 -21.07 10.34 -0.60
N ALA A 228 -20.63 9.32 0.13
CA ALA A 228 -20.53 9.39 1.60
C ALA A 228 -19.14 9.86 2.09
N SER A 229 -18.14 9.93 1.22
CA SER A 229 -16.78 10.33 1.54
C SER A 229 -16.06 10.93 0.32
N PRO A 230 -15.11 11.86 0.54
CA PRO A 230 -14.28 12.40 -0.54
C PRO A 230 -13.58 11.28 -1.35
N GLY A 231 -13.59 11.41 -2.69
CA GLY A 231 -12.85 10.50 -3.58
C GLY A 231 -13.58 9.18 -3.95
N MET A 232 -14.86 9.00 -3.61
CA MET A 232 -15.59 7.75 -3.91
C MET A 232 -16.11 7.63 -5.35
N LYS A 233 -16.59 8.70 -6.01
CA LYS A 233 -17.42 8.58 -7.21
C LYS A 233 -16.79 9.05 -8.51
N TYR A 234 -15.96 10.07 -8.49
CA TYR A 234 -15.50 10.75 -9.72
C TYR A 234 -14.11 10.24 -10.17
N LYS A 235 -13.74 10.50 -11.45
CA LYS A 235 -12.37 10.34 -11.91
C LYS A 235 -11.49 11.25 -11.05
N HIS A 236 -10.58 10.67 -10.30
CA HIS A 236 -9.70 11.38 -9.38
C HIS A 236 -8.26 10.97 -9.61
N TYR A 237 -7.33 11.87 -9.29
CA TYR A 237 -5.89 11.60 -9.26
C TYR A 237 -5.27 11.29 -10.62
N ALA A 238 -5.98 11.56 -11.72
CA ALA A 238 -5.52 11.16 -13.04
C ALA A 238 -4.59 12.22 -13.64
N PRO A 239 -3.39 11.83 -14.10
CA PRO A 239 -2.58 12.64 -14.97
C PRO A 239 -3.27 12.80 -16.34
N LYS A 240 -2.69 13.62 -17.22
CA LYS A 240 -3.16 13.79 -18.61
C LYS A 240 -2.99 12.52 -19.44
N ALA A 241 -2.01 11.70 -19.07
CA ALA A 241 -1.73 10.42 -19.71
C ALA A 241 -2.88 9.41 -19.55
N ASP A 242 -3.00 8.47 -20.49
CA ASP A 242 -3.80 7.27 -20.35
C ASP A 242 -3.04 6.25 -19.49
N VAL A 243 -3.51 6.04 -18.26
CA VAL A 243 -2.91 5.11 -17.32
C VAL A 243 -3.68 3.78 -17.29
N TYR A 244 -2.96 2.68 -17.34
CA TYR A 244 -3.46 1.31 -17.19
C TYR A 244 -2.71 0.64 -16.05
N MET A 245 -3.43 -0.01 -15.14
CA MET A 245 -2.82 -0.81 -14.08
C MET A 245 -2.52 -2.21 -14.61
N VAL A 246 -1.30 -2.70 -14.38
CA VAL A 246 -0.87 -4.04 -14.83
C VAL A 246 -0.84 -4.98 -13.64
N ASP A 247 -1.72 -5.98 -13.65
CA ASP A 247 -1.79 -7.05 -12.67
C ASP A 247 -0.93 -8.23 -13.13
N ALA A 248 0.33 -8.24 -12.73
CA ALA A 248 1.32 -9.20 -13.17
C ALA A 248 2.40 -9.44 -12.12
N SER A 249 3.18 -10.52 -12.25
CA SER A 249 4.47 -10.68 -11.58
C SER A 249 5.47 -9.63 -12.08
N ALA A 250 6.61 -9.43 -11.39
CA ALA A 250 7.65 -8.51 -11.86
C ALA A 250 8.21 -8.92 -13.23
N GLU A 251 8.34 -10.22 -13.45
CA GLU A 251 8.83 -10.78 -14.71
C GLU A 251 7.83 -10.58 -15.86
N ASP A 252 6.55 -10.89 -15.62
CA ASP A 252 5.50 -10.69 -16.64
C ASP A 252 5.30 -9.21 -16.96
N TYR A 253 5.41 -8.32 -15.95
CA TYR A 253 5.35 -6.87 -16.14
C TYR A 253 6.48 -6.39 -17.05
N ALA A 254 7.72 -6.82 -16.79
CA ALA A 254 8.87 -6.46 -17.62
C ALA A 254 8.70 -7.00 -19.06
N ALA A 255 8.28 -8.25 -19.21
CA ALA A 255 8.01 -8.84 -20.54
C ALA A 255 6.92 -8.08 -21.29
N PHE A 256 5.85 -7.71 -20.62
CA PHE A 256 4.75 -6.91 -21.18
C PHE A 256 5.23 -5.52 -21.62
N LEU A 257 6.03 -4.83 -20.81
CA LEU A 257 6.56 -3.51 -21.11
C LEU A 257 7.53 -3.55 -22.32
N HIS A 258 8.30 -4.62 -22.49
CA HIS A 258 9.18 -4.78 -23.66
C HIS A 258 8.40 -4.85 -24.98
N MET A 259 7.15 -5.29 -24.96
CA MET A 259 6.25 -5.26 -26.13
C MET A 259 5.61 -3.89 -26.38
N HIS A 260 5.74 -2.94 -25.44
CA HIS A 260 5.18 -1.59 -25.50
C HIS A 260 6.25 -0.53 -25.27
N PRO A 261 7.29 -0.45 -26.11
CA PRO A 261 8.48 0.38 -25.87
C PRO A 261 8.19 1.89 -25.86
N GLU A 262 7.07 2.35 -26.46
CA GLU A 262 6.64 3.75 -26.50
C GLU A 262 5.97 4.22 -25.20
N ALA A 263 5.51 3.30 -24.37
CA ALA A 263 4.81 3.63 -23.13
C ALA A 263 5.80 3.96 -22.01
N ALA A 264 5.38 4.83 -21.08
CA ALA A 264 6.09 5.01 -19.82
C ALA A 264 5.69 3.94 -18.81
N ALA A 265 6.62 3.60 -17.93
CA ALA A 265 6.43 2.64 -16.84
C ALA A 265 6.32 3.39 -15.51
N LEU A 266 5.16 3.36 -14.88
CA LEU A 266 4.99 3.73 -13.47
C LEU A 266 5.24 2.47 -12.64
N CYS A 267 6.44 2.34 -12.06
CA CYS A 267 6.98 1.06 -11.59
C CYS A 267 7.53 1.14 -10.17
N PHE A 268 7.92 0.01 -9.60
CA PHE A 268 8.70 -0.02 -8.37
C PHE A 268 10.19 0.21 -8.65
N ASN A 269 10.94 0.63 -7.63
CA ASN A 269 12.38 0.86 -7.74
C ASN A 269 13.11 -0.38 -8.25
N GLU A 270 12.68 -1.56 -7.81
CA GLU A 270 13.26 -2.86 -8.14
C GLU A 270 12.98 -3.31 -9.58
N ASP A 271 11.98 -2.71 -10.25
CA ASP A 271 11.68 -3.03 -11.64
C ASP A 271 12.59 -2.28 -12.63
N VAL A 272 13.08 -1.10 -12.24
CA VAL A 272 13.88 -0.20 -13.12
C VAL A 272 15.02 -0.90 -13.85
N PRO A 273 15.87 -1.75 -13.23
CA PRO A 273 16.98 -2.41 -13.92
C PRO A 273 16.55 -3.37 -15.04
N TYR A 274 15.29 -3.79 -15.06
CA TYR A 274 14.76 -4.78 -16.00
C TYR A 274 13.91 -4.16 -17.12
N LEU A 275 13.71 -2.84 -17.08
CA LEU A 275 12.88 -2.10 -18.04
C LEU A 275 13.77 -1.27 -18.97
N LYS A 276 13.35 -1.17 -20.25
CA LYS A 276 13.95 -0.27 -21.25
C LYS A 276 13.11 0.97 -21.50
N ASN A 277 11.91 0.98 -20.97
CA ASN A 277 10.95 2.08 -21.06
C ASN A 277 11.41 3.27 -20.24
N ARG A 278 10.80 4.44 -20.47
CA ARG A 278 10.93 5.57 -19.57
C ARG A 278 10.28 5.22 -18.24
N CYS A 279 11.11 5.01 -17.21
CA CYS A 279 10.66 4.62 -15.88
C CYS A 279 10.38 5.83 -15.00
N VAL A 280 9.25 5.79 -14.30
CA VAL A 280 8.87 6.71 -13.23
C VAL A 280 8.60 5.85 -11.98
N PRO A 281 9.60 5.64 -11.12
CA PRO A 281 9.43 4.83 -9.93
C PRO A 281 8.61 5.59 -8.88
N TYR A 282 7.68 4.88 -8.20
CA TYR A 282 6.85 5.46 -7.15
C TYR A 282 7.07 4.84 -5.76
N GLY A 283 8.13 4.07 -5.57
CA GLY A 283 8.54 3.49 -4.30
C GLY A 283 9.06 2.06 -4.43
N SER A 284 9.45 1.46 -3.32
CA SER A 284 9.91 0.08 -3.25
C SER A 284 8.74 -0.92 -3.28
N ALA A 285 8.89 -2.04 -3.98
CA ALA A 285 7.93 -3.13 -3.98
C ALA A 285 7.67 -3.73 -2.58
N ALA A 286 8.67 -3.66 -1.70
CA ALA A 286 8.61 -4.18 -0.34
C ALA A 286 8.11 -3.16 0.70
N ASP A 287 7.95 -1.88 0.32
CA ASP A 287 7.61 -0.79 1.25
C ASP A 287 6.44 0.04 0.74
N SER A 288 5.24 -0.28 1.24
CA SER A 288 4.01 0.43 0.89
C SER A 288 3.98 1.88 1.40
N LEU A 289 4.76 2.24 2.42
CA LEU A 289 4.88 3.63 2.88
C LEU A 289 5.66 4.46 1.85
N SER A 290 6.78 3.94 1.34
CA SER A 290 7.50 4.62 0.26
C SER A 290 6.65 4.76 -1.00
N GLN A 291 5.82 3.77 -1.33
CA GLN A 291 4.88 3.85 -2.45
C GLN A 291 3.82 4.94 -2.22
N ALA A 292 3.27 5.03 -1.01
CA ALA A 292 2.30 6.06 -0.66
C ALA A 292 2.92 7.46 -0.76
N HIS A 293 4.13 7.64 -0.24
CA HIS A 293 4.88 8.89 -0.30
C HIS A 293 5.19 9.31 -1.74
N GLY A 294 5.61 8.37 -2.62
CA GLY A 294 6.03 8.67 -3.98
C GLY A 294 4.91 8.78 -5.01
N LEU A 295 3.72 8.22 -4.75
CA LEU A 295 2.68 8.03 -5.78
C LEU A 295 2.27 9.33 -6.47
N PHE A 296 1.85 10.35 -5.73
CA PHE A 296 1.33 11.57 -6.34
C PHE A 296 2.43 12.38 -7.03
N THR A 297 3.63 12.45 -6.45
CA THR A 297 4.80 13.06 -7.10
C THR A 297 5.10 12.39 -8.44
N SER A 298 5.05 11.05 -8.48
CA SER A 298 5.27 10.30 -9.71
C SER A 298 4.14 10.52 -10.73
N LEU A 299 2.89 10.68 -10.30
CA LEU A 299 1.78 11.01 -11.20
C LEU A 299 1.91 12.42 -11.78
N HIS A 300 2.36 13.42 -11.01
CA HIS A 300 2.69 14.75 -11.52
C HIS A 300 3.86 14.69 -12.52
N HIS A 301 4.90 13.93 -12.20
CA HIS A 301 6.06 13.77 -13.07
C HIS A 301 5.71 13.15 -14.43
N LEU A 302 4.71 12.28 -14.52
CA LEU A 302 4.21 11.77 -15.81
C LEU A 302 3.71 12.88 -16.73
N ASP A 303 3.08 13.93 -16.18
CA ASP A 303 2.61 15.08 -16.94
C ASP A 303 3.78 15.97 -17.38
N GLU A 304 4.78 16.20 -16.52
CA GLU A 304 6.00 16.97 -16.82
C GLU A 304 6.79 16.37 -17.98
N ILE A 305 6.93 15.03 -18.00
CA ILE A 305 7.65 14.32 -19.06
C ILE A 305 6.81 14.13 -20.33
N GLY A 306 5.54 14.56 -20.32
CA GLY A 306 4.64 14.46 -21.48
C GLY A 306 4.26 13.03 -21.84
N ALA A 307 4.16 12.12 -20.86
CA ALA A 307 3.75 10.73 -21.08
C ALA A 307 2.35 10.70 -21.70
N LYS A 308 2.13 9.83 -22.69
CA LYS A 308 0.82 9.65 -23.34
C LYS A 308 0.14 8.37 -22.84
N THR A 309 0.86 7.26 -22.88
CA THR A 309 0.41 5.96 -22.38
C THR A 309 1.32 5.51 -21.26
N VAL A 310 0.73 5.06 -20.16
CA VAL A 310 1.45 4.63 -18.96
C VAL A 310 0.92 3.28 -18.51
N TYR A 311 1.81 2.34 -18.30
CA TYR A 311 1.50 1.09 -17.64
C TYR A 311 2.05 1.12 -16.22
N ALA A 312 1.13 1.04 -15.25
CA ALA A 312 1.42 1.15 -13.83
C ALA A 312 1.49 -0.23 -13.18
N ARG A 313 2.58 -0.51 -12.48
CA ARG A 313 2.72 -1.70 -11.67
C ARG A 313 1.67 -1.70 -10.56
N MET A 314 0.91 -2.81 -10.41
CA MET A 314 -0.12 -2.91 -9.37
C MET A 314 0.51 -3.01 -7.98
N PRO A 315 0.14 -2.13 -7.01
CA PRO A 315 0.54 -2.28 -5.62
C PRO A 315 -0.27 -3.37 -4.90
N ARG A 316 0.21 -3.79 -3.74
CA ARG A 316 -0.52 -4.73 -2.88
C ARG A 316 -1.81 -4.12 -2.36
N LYS A 317 -2.82 -4.97 -2.11
CA LYS A 317 -4.13 -4.58 -1.58
C LYS A 317 -4.24 -4.78 -0.06
N SER A 318 -3.10 -4.76 0.66
CA SER A 318 -2.99 -4.95 2.11
C SER A 318 -2.26 -3.79 2.76
N GLY A 319 -2.45 -3.58 4.04
CA GLY A 319 -1.81 -2.50 4.79
C GLY A 319 -2.04 -1.12 4.15
N VAL A 320 -1.01 -0.28 4.12
CA VAL A 320 -1.02 1.03 3.43
C VAL A 320 -1.06 0.86 1.90
N GLY A 321 -0.61 -0.29 1.36
CA GLY A 321 -0.71 -0.61 -0.06
C GLY A 321 -2.15 -0.56 -0.59
N LEU A 322 -3.15 -0.84 0.24
CA LEU A 322 -4.56 -0.66 -0.13
C LEU A 322 -4.89 0.81 -0.46
N ALA A 323 -4.29 1.77 0.23
CA ALA A 323 -4.47 3.18 -0.07
C ALA A 323 -3.83 3.56 -1.41
N VAL A 324 -2.62 3.07 -1.67
CA VAL A 324 -1.91 3.26 -2.95
C VAL A 324 -2.73 2.67 -4.09
N TYR A 325 -3.19 1.41 -3.94
CA TYR A 325 -4.08 0.74 -4.90
C TYR A 325 -5.34 1.58 -5.18
N ASN A 326 -6.01 2.05 -4.13
CA ASN A 326 -7.24 2.82 -4.25
C ASN A 326 -7.06 4.13 -5.03
N ARG A 327 -5.92 4.82 -4.89
CA ARG A 327 -5.60 6.03 -5.68
C ARG A 327 -5.27 5.68 -7.12
N LEU A 328 -4.42 4.68 -7.30
CA LEU A 328 -3.93 4.30 -8.63
C LEU A 328 -5.05 3.71 -9.50
N ILE A 329 -5.93 2.85 -8.95
CA ILE A 329 -7.06 2.30 -9.73
C ILE A 329 -8.03 3.38 -10.22
N ARG A 330 -8.18 4.49 -9.45
CA ARG A 330 -8.99 5.64 -9.86
C ARG A 330 -8.29 6.48 -10.91
N ALA A 331 -6.97 6.69 -10.79
CA ALA A 331 -6.15 7.32 -11.83
C ALA A 331 -6.23 6.54 -13.15
N CYS A 332 -6.26 5.20 -13.07
CA CYS A 332 -6.44 4.30 -14.21
C CYS A 332 -7.89 4.20 -14.71
N ALA A 333 -8.86 4.89 -14.11
CA ALA A 333 -10.28 4.74 -14.42
C ALA A 333 -10.75 3.28 -14.41
N PHE A 334 -10.23 2.46 -13.48
CA PHE A 334 -10.47 1.02 -13.33
C PHE A 334 -10.04 0.16 -14.53
N ARG A 335 -9.11 0.66 -15.36
CA ARG A 335 -8.53 -0.11 -16.47
C ARG A 335 -7.38 -0.97 -15.95
N ILE A 336 -7.61 -2.28 -15.92
CA ILE A 336 -6.61 -3.29 -15.50
C ILE A 336 -6.28 -4.16 -16.70
N VAL A 337 -4.98 -4.42 -16.89
CA VAL A 337 -4.43 -5.36 -17.87
C VAL A 337 -3.78 -6.51 -17.12
N THR A 338 -4.13 -7.74 -17.50
CA THR A 338 -3.52 -8.96 -16.97
C THR A 338 -2.81 -9.68 -18.12
N PRO A 339 -1.49 -9.51 -18.27
CA PRO A 339 -0.74 -10.07 -19.41
C PRO A 339 -0.70 -11.60 -19.42
N ASN A 340 -0.75 -12.23 -18.25
CA ASN A 340 -0.71 -13.67 -18.06
C ASN A 340 -1.87 -14.10 -17.17
N GLU A 341 -2.76 -14.95 -17.69
CA GLU A 341 -3.93 -15.43 -16.93
C GLU A 341 -3.55 -16.46 -15.86
N GLN A 342 -2.43 -17.19 -16.05
CA GLN A 342 -1.94 -18.13 -15.06
C GLN A 342 -1.53 -17.39 -13.78
N LEU A 343 -2.09 -17.80 -12.65
CA LEU A 343 -1.79 -17.22 -11.35
C LEU A 343 -0.68 -18.00 -10.66
N VAL A 344 0.48 -17.38 -10.50
CA VAL A 344 1.57 -17.91 -9.67
C VAL A 344 1.48 -17.28 -8.28
N ILE A 345 1.31 -18.11 -7.25
CA ILE A 345 1.25 -17.71 -5.83
C ILE A 345 2.53 -18.15 -5.14
N GLY A 346 3.24 -17.23 -4.49
CA GLY A 346 4.31 -17.55 -3.55
C GLY A 346 3.72 -17.89 -2.19
N LEU A 347 3.99 -19.09 -1.67
CA LEU A 347 3.60 -19.50 -0.33
C LEU A 347 4.83 -19.53 0.57
N THR A 348 4.88 -18.64 1.54
CA THR A 348 6.00 -18.51 2.48
C THR A 348 5.50 -18.44 3.94
N GLY A 349 6.41 -18.25 4.87
CA GLY A 349 6.10 -18.10 6.29
C GLY A 349 7.12 -18.77 7.18
N GLN A 350 7.05 -18.41 8.45
CA GLN A 350 8.01 -18.82 9.47
C GLN A 350 7.97 -20.31 9.77
N THR A 351 9.07 -20.83 10.31
CA THR A 351 9.14 -22.23 10.77
C THR A 351 8.08 -22.48 11.85
N GLY A 352 7.41 -23.64 11.77
CA GLY A 352 6.34 -24.00 12.70
C GLY A 352 4.98 -23.34 12.43
N ALA A 353 4.87 -22.38 11.50
CA ALA A 353 3.60 -21.74 11.15
C ALA A 353 2.59 -22.66 10.45
N GLY A 354 3.05 -23.79 9.88
CA GLY A 354 2.18 -24.79 9.26
C GLY A 354 1.99 -24.63 7.75
N LYS A 355 2.94 -24.00 7.06
CA LYS A 355 2.97 -23.79 5.61
C LYS A 355 2.66 -25.07 4.81
N SER A 356 3.26 -26.21 5.17
CA SER A 356 3.02 -27.50 4.48
C SER A 356 1.57 -27.99 4.60
N THR A 357 0.86 -27.63 5.67
CA THR A 357 -0.57 -27.94 5.82
C THR A 357 -1.40 -27.12 4.86
N VAL A 358 -1.08 -25.83 4.73
CA VAL A 358 -1.72 -24.93 3.77
C VAL A 358 -1.45 -25.38 2.33
N ALA A 359 -0.20 -25.75 1.99
CA ALA A 359 0.16 -26.28 0.69
C ALA A 359 -0.65 -27.54 0.32
N LYS A 360 -0.86 -28.46 1.29
CA LYS A 360 -1.71 -29.66 1.08
C LYS A 360 -3.17 -29.28 0.82
N GLN A 361 -3.72 -28.29 1.52
CA GLN A 361 -5.09 -27.83 1.30
C GLN A 361 -5.26 -27.16 -0.06
N LEU A 362 -4.26 -26.40 -0.53
CA LEU A 362 -4.23 -25.80 -1.86
C LEU A 362 -4.16 -26.88 -2.95
N LYS A 363 -3.33 -27.90 -2.75
CA LYS A 363 -3.24 -29.06 -3.67
C LYS A 363 -4.58 -29.78 -3.79
N ALA A 364 -5.28 -29.99 -2.67
CA ALA A 364 -6.60 -30.61 -2.66
C ALA A 364 -7.67 -29.79 -3.41
N ARG A 365 -7.43 -28.51 -3.62
CA ARG A 365 -8.28 -27.59 -4.40
C ARG A 365 -7.83 -27.44 -5.88
N GLY A 366 -6.94 -28.32 -6.35
CA GLY A 366 -6.50 -28.35 -7.75
C GLY A 366 -5.33 -27.42 -8.07
N CYS A 367 -4.72 -26.77 -7.10
CA CYS A 367 -3.50 -26.00 -7.33
C CYS A 367 -2.31 -26.93 -7.58
N VAL A 368 -1.45 -26.58 -8.51
CA VAL A 368 -0.14 -27.24 -8.70
C VAL A 368 0.83 -26.69 -7.65
N ILE A 369 1.48 -27.56 -6.91
CA ILE A 369 2.47 -27.18 -5.89
C ILE A 369 3.87 -27.50 -6.42
N ILE A 370 4.74 -26.47 -6.51
CA ILE A 370 6.16 -26.60 -6.78
C ILE A 370 6.90 -26.41 -5.44
N ASP A 371 7.51 -27.48 -4.96
CA ASP A 371 8.34 -27.47 -3.75
C ASP A 371 9.72 -26.88 -4.10
N CYS A 372 9.96 -25.63 -3.73
CA CYS A 372 11.20 -24.92 -4.04
C CYS A 372 12.41 -25.51 -3.27
N ASP A 373 12.19 -26.09 -2.09
CA ASP A 373 13.25 -26.78 -1.35
C ASP A 373 13.69 -28.03 -2.12
N ALA A 374 12.75 -28.81 -2.66
CA ALA A 374 13.07 -29.96 -3.51
C ALA A 374 13.86 -29.52 -4.75
N VAL A 375 13.48 -28.44 -5.40
CA VAL A 375 14.22 -27.86 -6.56
C VAL A 375 15.65 -27.48 -6.16
N THR A 376 15.85 -26.81 -5.03
CA THR A 376 17.20 -26.45 -4.56
C THR A 376 18.02 -27.66 -4.13
N HIS A 377 17.40 -28.80 -3.83
CA HIS A 377 18.09 -30.04 -3.48
C HIS A 377 18.49 -30.90 -4.67
N ASP A 378 18.02 -30.58 -5.89
CA ASP A 378 18.40 -31.29 -7.11
C ASP A 378 19.91 -31.07 -7.42
N PRO A 379 20.75 -32.15 -7.42
CA PRO A 379 22.19 -32.03 -7.71
C PRO A 379 22.48 -31.45 -9.10
N SER A 380 21.59 -31.67 -10.06
CA SER A 380 21.76 -31.17 -11.43
C SER A 380 21.76 -29.65 -11.52
N LEU A 381 21.16 -28.98 -10.54
CA LEU A 381 21.10 -27.51 -10.45
C LEU A 381 22.50 -26.89 -10.33
N TYR A 382 23.39 -27.58 -9.62
CA TYR A 382 24.74 -27.10 -9.29
C TYR A 382 25.82 -27.69 -10.21
N ALA A 383 25.47 -28.17 -11.42
CA ALA A 383 26.41 -28.70 -12.40
C ALA A 383 26.92 -27.59 -13.36
N GLY A 384 27.93 -27.91 -14.13
CA GLY A 384 28.45 -27.03 -15.19
C GLY A 384 28.97 -25.70 -14.68
N THR A 385 28.49 -24.59 -15.26
CA THR A 385 28.96 -23.23 -14.96
C THR A 385 28.77 -22.86 -13.49
N CYS A 386 27.63 -23.22 -12.90
CA CYS A 386 27.36 -22.95 -11.47
C CYS A 386 28.39 -23.59 -10.54
N LEU A 387 28.76 -24.86 -10.79
CA LEU A 387 29.78 -25.56 -10.01
C LEU A 387 31.14 -24.88 -10.13
N THR A 388 31.50 -24.45 -11.35
CA THR A 388 32.77 -23.75 -11.61
C THR A 388 32.83 -22.41 -10.89
N GLU A 389 31.74 -21.63 -10.91
CA GLU A 389 31.66 -20.35 -10.20
C GLU A 389 31.73 -20.54 -8.69
N LEU A 390 31.03 -21.54 -8.13
CA LEU A 390 31.11 -21.89 -6.71
C LEU A 390 32.53 -22.31 -6.32
N GLN A 391 33.21 -23.12 -7.15
CA GLN A 391 34.60 -23.52 -6.91
C GLN A 391 35.56 -22.33 -6.93
N ASN A 392 35.36 -21.38 -7.85
CA ASN A 392 36.16 -20.15 -7.91
C ASN A 392 35.96 -19.26 -6.68
N ALA A 393 34.72 -19.18 -6.17
CA ALA A 393 34.36 -18.34 -5.01
C ALA A 393 34.76 -18.95 -3.65
N PHE A 394 34.68 -20.30 -3.50
CA PHE A 394 34.82 -20.97 -2.21
C PHE A 394 35.99 -21.97 -2.18
N GLY A 395 36.72 -22.14 -3.29
CA GLY A 395 37.87 -23.02 -3.40
C GLY A 395 37.52 -24.48 -3.72
N ARG A 396 38.56 -25.25 -4.10
CA ARG A 396 38.39 -26.65 -4.50
C ARG A 396 37.87 -27.59 -3.40
N ALA A 397 37.97 -27.16 -2.16
CA ALA A 397 37.57 -27.96 -1.00
C ALA A 397 36.05 -28.31 -0.97
N ILE A 398 35.22 -27.62 -1.75
CA ILE A 398 33.76 -27.88 -1.88
C ILE A 398 33.45 -28.98 -2.92
N ILE A 399 34.44 -29.54 -3.60
CA ILE A 399 34.28 -30.59 -4.59
C ILE A 399 34.69 -31.92 -3.99
N LYS A 400 33.82 -32.92 -4.06
CA LYS A 400 34.13 -34.29 -3.65
C LYS A 400 35.05 -35.00 -4.65
N GLU A 401 35.55 -36.21 -4.28
CA GLU A 401 36.40 -37.03 -5.14
C GLU A 401 35.72 -37.45 -6.45
N ASP A 402 34.40 -37.63 -6.43
CA ASP A 402 33.58 -37.96 -7.60
C ASP A 402 33.25 -36.74 -8.50
N GLY A 403 33.78 -35.56 -8.17
CA GLY A 403 33.55 -34.32 -8.91
C GLY A 403 32.22 -33.60 -8.56
N SER A 404 31.41 -34.15 -7.66
CA SER A 404 30.16 -33.53 -7.24
C SER A 404 30.39 -32.49 -6.15
N LEU A 405 29.38 -31.60 -5.96
CA LEU A 405 29.39 -30.58 -4.92
C LEU A 405 29.23 -31.18 -3.51
N ASP A 406 30.14 -30.85 -2.60
CA ASP A 406 29.97 -31.06 -1.17
C ASP A 406 29.14 -29.90 -0.57
N ARG A 407 27.82 -30.09 -0.55
CA ARG A 407 26.88 -29.06 -0.06
C ARG A 407 27.09 -28.69 1.40
N ARG A 408 27.47 -29.67 2.24
CA ARG A 408 27.70 -29.43 3.68
C ARG A 408 28.92 -28.53 3.87
N ARG A 409 29.99 -28.81 3.13
CA ARG A 409 31.23 -28.04 3.20
C ARG A 409 31.05 -26.64 2.61
N LEU A 410 30.31 -26.53 1.50
CA LEU A 410 29.92 -25.22 0.94
C LEU A 410 29.11 -24.41 1.93
N ALA A 411 28.09 -25.01 2.56
CA ALA A 411 27.26 -24.33 3.57
C ALA A 411 28.10 -23.81 4.74
N ASN A 412 29.02 -24.64 5.28
CA ASN A 412 29.89 -24.24 6.38
C ASN A 412 30.78 -23.04 6.01
N LEU A 413 31.31 -22.99 4.78
CA LEU A 413 32.14 -21.89 4.30
C LEU A 413 31.32 -20.63 4.01
N ALA A 414 30.18 -20.79 3.35
CA ALA A 414 29.34 -19.68 2.94
C ALA A 414 28.67 -18.98 4.13
N PHE A 415 28.16 -19.75 5.11
CA PHE A 415 27.48 -19.18 6.28
C PHE A 415 28.43 -18.74 7.40
N ALA A 416 29.75 -18.88 7.23
CA ALA A 416 30.75 -18.37 8.17
C ALA A 416 30.81 -16.83 8.21
N SER A 417 30.33 -16.14 7.18
CA SER A 417 30.29 -14.67 7.10
C SER A 417 29.14 -14.18 6.22
N GLU A 418 28.69 -12.95 6.43
CA GLU A 418 27.70 -12.31 5.54
C GLU A 418 28.21 -12.15 4.11
N GLU A 419 29.53 -11.90 3.92
CA GLU A 419 30.14 -11.85 2.60
C GLU A 419 30.08 -13.21 1.88
N GLY A 420 30.35 -14.30 2.60
CA GLY A 420 30.24 -15.66 2.07
C GLY A 420 28.81 -15.99 1.65
N LYS A 421 27.84 -15.64 2.48
CA LYS A 421 26.41 -15.80 2.20
C LYS A 421 25.99 -15.00 0.96
N ALA A 422 26.44 -13.75 0.84
CA ALA A 422 26.16 -12.91 -0.32
C ALA A 422 26.76 -13.50 -1.60
N LYS A 423 28.00 -14.01 -1.58
CA LYS A 423 28.63 -14.69 -2.71
C LYS A 423 27.88 -15.95 -3.12
N LEU A 424 27.49 -16.78 -2.15
CA LEU A 424 26.68 -17.98 -2.42
C LEU A 424 25.38 -17.61 -3.14
N ASN A 425 24.65 -16.65 -2.59
CA ASN A 425 23.37 -16.21 -3.13
C ASN A 425 23.52 -15.63 -4.54
N ALA A 426 24.52 -14.80 -4.78
CA ALA A 426 24.78 -14.20 -6.10
C ALA A 426 25.00 -15.26 -7.20
N ILE A 427 25.60 -16.40 -6.86
CA ILE A 427 25.85 -17.50 -7.80
C ILE A 427 24.62 -18.41 -7.94
N THR A 428 23.97 -18.76 -6.84
CA THR A 428 22.93 -19.79 -6.83
C THR A 428 21.54 -19.27 -7.17
N HIS A 429 21.16 -18.05 -6.74
CA HIS A 429 19.81 -17.52 -6.96
C HIS A 429 19.43 -17.42 -8.45
N PRO A 430 20.30 -16.91 -9.37
CA PRO A 430 19.95 -16.88 -10.79
C PRO A 430 19.66 -18.28 -11.37
N VAL A 431 20.40 -19.30 -10.93
CA VAL A 431 20.23 -20.68 -11.40
C VAL A 431 18.94 -21.28 -10.87
N ILE A 432 18.64 -21.03 -9.58
CA ILE A 432 17.38 -21.45 -8.94
C ILE A 432 16.17 -20.81 -9.64
N LEU A 433 16.21 -19.49 -9.86
CA LEU A 433 15.12 -18.76 -10.53
C LEU A 433 14.91 -19.25 -11.97
N ALA A 434 15.99 -19.51 -12.72
CA ALA A 434 15.90 -20.08 -14.06
C ALA A 434 15.26 -21.47 -14.06
N ARG A 435 15.56 -22.31 -13.05
CA ARG A 435 14.93 -23.61 -12.89
C ARG A 435 13.46 -23.49 -12.55
N LEU A 436 13.09 -22.63 -11.58
CA LEU A 436 11.69 -22.40 -11.22
C LEU A 436 10.86 -21.90 -12.41
N LYS A 437 11.40 -21.01 -13.25
CA LYS A 437 10.74 -20.60 -14.50
C LYS A 437 10.43 -21.78 -15.42
N LYS A 438 11.36 -22.73 -15.56
CA LYS A 438 11.14 -23.96 -16.36
C LYS A 438 10.06 -24.85 -15.75
N GLU A 439 10.07 -24.99 -14.43
CA GLU A 439 9.05 -25.77 -13.72
C GLU A 439 7.64 -25.14 -13.89
N ILE A 440 7.52 -23.82 -13.74
CA ILE A 440 6.26 -23.09 -13.99
C ILE A 440 5.80 -23.32 -15.43
N ALA A 441 6.68 -23.15 -16.41
CA ALA A 441 6.37 -23.30 -17.83
C ALA A 441 5.97 -24.73 -18.22
N ALA A 442 6.35 -25.74 -17.43
CA ALA A 442 5.93 -27.12 -17.65
C ALA A 442 4.43 -27.36 -17.36
N TYR A 443 3.80 -26.52 -16.54
CA TYR A 443 2.39 -26.63 -16.16
C TYR A 443 1.53 -25.60 -16.89
N LYS A 444 1.58 -25.53 -18.22
CA LYS A 444 0.90 -24.52 -19.06
C LYS A 444 -0.62 -24.44 -18.84
N ASP A 445 -1.24 -25.59 -18.57
CA ASP A 445 -2.70 -25.68 -18.43
C ASP A 445 -3.17 -25.46 -16.98
N ALA A 446 -2.26 -25.29 -16.04
CA ALA A 446 -2.62 -25.03 -14.66
C ALA A 446 -3.08 -23.57 -14.51
N LYS A 447 -4.31 -23.36 -14.01
CA LYS A 447 -4.81 -22.02 -13.68
C LYS A 447 -4.05 -21.40 -12.52
N VAL A 448 -3.68 -22.20 -11.51
CA VAL A 448 -3.00 -21.74 -10.30
C VAL A 448 -1.80 -22.63 -10.00
N ILE A 449 -0.62 -22.01 -9.87
CA ILE A 449 0.63 -22.63 -9.42
C ILE A 449 1.03 -21.99 -8.09
N VAL A 450 1.47 -22.81 -7.15
CA VAL A 450 1.97 -22.36 -5.85
C VAL A 450 3.45 -22.72 -5.73
N LEU A 451 4.29 -21.72 -5.55
CA LEU A 451 5.70 -21.87 -5.19
C LEU A 451 5.80 -21.99 -3.66
N ASP A 452 5.99 -23.19 -3.14
CA ASP A 452 6.16 -23.43 -1.71
C ASP A 452 7.63 -23.22 -1.31
N ALA A 453 7.95 -22.04 -0.74
CA ALA A 453 9.29 -21.62 -0.42
C ALA A 453 9.39 -20.90 0.94
N PRO A 454 10.10 -21.46 1.94
CA PRO A 454 10.33 -20.76 3.21
C PRO A 454 11.15 -19.48 3.05
N THR A 455 12.07 -19.44 2.09
CA THR A 455 12.98 -18.32 1.80
C THR A 455 12.61 -17.62 0.49
N LEU A 456 11.30 -17.46 0.24
CA LEU A 456 10.77 -16.90 -1.01
C LEU A 456 11.37 -15.52 -1.32
N PHE A 457 11.37 -14.64 -0.33
CA PHE A 457 11.87 -13.26 -0.48
C PHE A 457 13.39 -13.18 -0.56
N GLU A 458 14.08 -13.96 0.26
CA GLU A 458 15.54 -13.98 0.31
C GLU A 458 16.15 -14.51 -1.00
N ALA A 459 15.43 -15.45 -1.65
CA ALA A 459 15.84 -16.00 -2.93
C ALA A 459 15.40 -15.15 -4.14
N GLY A 460 14.57 -14.11 -3.91
CA GLY A 460 13.99 -13.29 -4.97
C GLY A 460 12.96 -14.03 -5.84
N ALA A 461 12.44 -15.16 -5.36
CA ALA A 461 11.45 -15.97 -6.07
C ALA A 461 10.05 -15.34 -6.07
N ASP A 462 9.79 -14.40 -5.17
CA ASP A 462 8.60 -13.55 -5.16
C ASP A 462 8.43 -12.76 -6.48
N ARG A 463 9.50 -12.47 -7.21
CA ARG A 463 9.46 -11.83 -8.54
C ARG A 463 8.72 -12.66 -9.60
N LEU A 464 8.66 -13.98 -9.42
CA LEU A 464 7.91 -14.89 -10.29
C LEU A 464 6.42 -14.96 -9.90
N CYS A 465 6.05 -14.43 -8.74
CA CYS A 465 4.73 -14.54 -8.17
C CYS A 465 3.89 -13.30 -8.48
N ARG A 466 2.67 -13.52 -8.95
CA ARG A 466 1.68 -12.43 -9.07
C ARG A 466 1.07 -12.08 -7.71
N ARG A 467 1.00 -13.07 -6.80
CA ARG A 467 0.54 -12.90 -5.42
C ARG A 467 1.46 -13.64 -4.45
N VAL A 468 1.56 -13.14 -3.24
CA VAL A 468 2.30 -13.78 -2.15
C VAL A 468 1.38 -13.98 -0.95
N VAL A 469 1.43 -15.18 -0.38
CA VAL A 469 0.74 -15.58 0.86
C VAL A 469 1.77 -15.92 1.92
N SER A 470 1.71 -15.26 3.06
CA SER A 470 2.49 -15.63 4.23
C SER A 470 1.62 -16.35 5.26
N VAL A 471 2.11 -17.48 5.74
CA VAL A 471 1.49 -18.25 6.82
C VAL A 471 2.18 -17.88 8.13
N LEU A 472 1.40 -17.35 9.07
CA LEU A 472 1.85 -16.97 10.41
C LEU A 472 1.14 -17.81 11.47
N ALA A 473 1.70 -17.87 12.68
CA ALA A 473 1.06 -18.44 13.85
C ALA A 473 1.76 -17.90 15.11
N ASP A 474 1.05 -17.88 16.23
CA ASP A 474 1.58 -17.45 17.51
C ASP A 474 2.89 -18.16 17.86
N GLU A 475 3.80 -17.44 18.50
CA GLU A 475 5.13 -17.94 18.88
C GLU A 475 5.06 -19.21 19.72
N THR A 476 4.15 -19.26 20.71
CA THR A 476 3.96 -20.43 21.57
C THR A 476 3.48 -21.67 20.80
N VAL A 477 2.59 -21.46 19.83
CA VAL A 477 2.09 -22.54 18.96
C VAL A 477 3.19 -23.05 18.04
N ARG A 478 3.98 -22.15 17.46
CA ARG A 478 5.13 -22.48 16.61
C ARG A 478 6.18 -23.27 17.37
N LEU A 479 6.54 -22.81 18.59
CA LEU A 479 7.48 -23.48 19.48
C LEU A 479 7.07 -24.93 19.73
N GLY A 480 5.84 -25.15 20.16
CA GLY A 480 5.34 -26.50 20.42
C GLY A 480 5.29 -27.39 19.18
N ARG A 481 5.03 -26.83 17.98
CA ARG A 481 5.05 -27.56 16.72
C ARG A 481 6.47 -27.97 16.31
N ILE A 482 7.46 -27.09 16.49
CA ILE A 482 8.87 -27.32 16.16
C ILE A 482 9.45 -28.41 17.08
N CYS A 483 9.27 -28.28 18.40
CA CYS A 483 9.76 -29.26 19.35
C CYS A 483 9.21 -30.66 19.05
N ARG A 484 7.91 -30.79 18.76
CA ARG A 484 7.29 -32.09 18.42
C ARG A 484 7.73 -32.69 17.10
N ARG A 485 7.92 -31.83 16.07
CA ARG A 485 8.29 -32.28 14.72
C ARG A 485 9.75 -32.68 14.62
N ASP A 486 10.65 -31.87 15.21
CA ASP A 486 12.09 -31.96 15.00
C ASP A 486 12.82 -32.58 16.18
N GLY A 487 12.11 -32.89 17.32
CA GLY A 487 12.71 -33.42 18.53
C GLY A 487 13.66 -32.46 19.25
N LEU A 488 13.53 -31.16 19.02
CA LEU A 488 14.38 -30.11 19.59
C LEU A 488 13.93 -29.75 21.01
N THR A 489 14.88 -29.31 21.83
CA THR A 489 14.58 -28.63 23.09
C THR A 489 13.95 -27.26 22.81
N GLU A 490 13.24 -26.70 23.81
CA GLU A 490 12.63 -25.38 23.67
C GLU A 490 13.68 -24.30 23.34
N GLN A 491 14.87 -24.38 23.96
CA GLN A 491 15.94 -23.42 23.73
C GLN A 491 16.49 -23.46 22.29
N GLU A 492 16.66 -24.67 21.74
CA GLU A 492 17.09 -24.85 20.34
C GLU A 492 16.02 -24.38 19.38
N ALA A 493 14.74 -24.67 19.65
CA ALA A 493 13.63 -24.22 18.84
C ALA A 493 13.49 -22.69 18.86
N LEU A 494 13.60 -22.04 20.02
CA LEU A 494 13.62 -20.56 20.13
C LEU A 494 14.78 -19.95 19.37
N THR A 495 16.00 -20.50 19.49
CA THR A 495 17.16 -20.02 18.72
C THR A 495 16.89 -20.05 17.22
N ARG A 496 16.27 -21.14 16.72
CA ARG A 496 15.90 -21.27 15.32
C ARG A 496 14.80 -20.31 14.88
N MET A 497 13.86 -20.00 15.77
CA MET A 497 12.78 -19.06 15.50
C MET A 497 13.30 -17.62 15.43
N HIS A 498 14.15 -17.22 16.35
CA HIS A 498 14.74 -15.87 16.41
C HIS A 498 15.76 -15.59 15.29
N ALA A 499 16.24 -16.63 14.61
CA ALA A 499 17.07 -16.48 13.42
C ALA A 499 16.28 -16.11 12.14
N GLN A 500 14.94 -16.11 12.22
CA GLN A 500 14.06 -15.77 11.10
C GLN A 500 13.61 -14.31 11.14
N GLN A 501 13.01 -13.86 10.05
CA GLN A 501 12.41 -12.54 9.95
C GLN A 501 11.18 -12.39 10.87
N SER A 502 10.84 -11.16 11.24
CA SER A 502 9.68 -10.83 12.07
C SER A 502 8.35 -11.05 11.33
N ASP A 503 7.26 -11.09 12.09
CA ASP A 503 5.90 -11.15 11.50
C ASP A 503 5.64 -9.95 10.58
N ASP A 504 6.06 -8.75 10.98
CA ASP A 504 5.90 -7.54 10.19
C ASP A 504 6.62 -7.64 8.84
N PHE A 505 7.80 -8.28 8.80
CA PHE A 505 8.51 -8.52 7.54
C PHE A 505 7.65 -9.30 6.53
N TYR A 506 6.93 -10.32 7.00
CA TYR A 506 6.05 -11.13 6.15
C TYR A 506 4.75 -10.41 5.82
N ILE A 507 4.15 -9.71 6.80
CA ILE A 507 2.91 -8.96 6.62
C ILE A 507 3.09 -7.87 5.55
N ASP A 508 4.16 -7.10 5.65
CA ASP A 508 4.42 -5.97 4.75
C ASP A 508 4.74 -6.40 3.31
N ARG A 509 5.17 -7.67 3.12
CA ARG A 509 5.59 -8.21 1.82
C ARG A 509 4.60 -9.15 1.16
N SER A 510 3.44 -9.39 1.80
CA SER A 510 2.44 -10.34 1.31
C SER A 510 1.15 -9.68 0.86
N ASP A 511 0.50 -10.24 -0.15
CA ASP A 511 -0.83 -9.84 -0.58
C ASP A 511 -1.91 -10.35 0.39
N TYR A 512 -1.62 -11.49 1.05
CA TYR A 512 -2.49 -12.10 2.05
C TYR A 512 -1.68 -12.73 3.18
N THR A 513 -2.11 -12.50 4.40
CA THR A 513 -1.53 -13.15 5.59
C THR A 513 -2.55 -14.11 6.17
N LEU A 514 -2.16 -15.37 6.28
CA LEU A 514 -2.99 -16.45 6.81
C LEU A 514 -2.54 -16.79 8.24
N ASP A 515 -3.38 -16.46 9.22
CA ASP A 515 -3.16 -16.88 10.60
C ASP A 515 -3.53 -18.37 10.76
N ASN A 516 -2.55 -19.17 11.13
CA ASN A 516 -2.67 -20.59 11.37
C ASN A 516 -2.35 -20.96 12.84
N THR A 517 -2.58 -20.05 13.75
CA THR A 517 -2.52 -20.31 15.21
C THR A 517 -3.51 -21.40 15.57
N VAL A 518 -4.74 -21.27 15.07
CA VAL A 518 -5.73 -22.35 15.03
C VAL A 518 -5.75 -22.91 13.61
N ALA A 519 -5.97 -24.22 13.46
CA ALA A 519 -6.01 -24.86 12.14
C ALA A 519 -6.95 -24.11 11.18
N VAL A 520 -6.43 -23.74 10.01
CA VAL A 520 -7.17 -22.97 9.00
C VAL A 520 -8.36 -23.78 8.50
N SER A 521 -9.55 -23.19 8.57
CA SER A 521 -10.79 -23.78 8.07
C SER A 521 -10.85 -23.79 6.53
N ALA A 522 -11.73 -24.62 5.98
CA ALA A 522 -12.00 -24.63 4.55
C ALA A 522 -12.46 -23.26 4.05
N ASP A 523 -13.37 -22.61 4.79
CA ASP A 523 -13.92 -21.29 4.45
C ASP A 523 -12.82 -20.21 4.40
N ASN A 524 -11.84 -20.26 5.33
CA ASN A 524 -10.72 -19.32 5.32
C ASN A 524 -9.82 -19.51 4.09
N MET A 525 -9.62 -20.76 3.65
CA MET A 525 -8.86 -21.07 2.44
C MET A 525 -9.59 -20.58 1.18
N ASP A 526 -10.91 -20.81 1.11
CA ASP A 526 -11.72 -20.38 -0.03
C ASP A 526 -11.82 -18.87 -0.11
N ASN A 527 -11.97 -18.19 1.04
CA ASN A 527 -11.92 -16.72 1.12
C ASN A 527 -10.55 -16.18 0.70
N MET A 528 -9.45 -16.80 1.12
CA MET A 528 -8.10 -16.42 0.67
C MET A 528 -7.99 -16.51 -0.87
N LEU A 529 -8.40 -17.64 -1.45
CA LEU A 529 -8.35 -17.82 -2.91
C LEU A 529 -9.20 -16.78 -3.65
N ALA A 530 -10.40 -16.49 -3.16
CA ALA A 530 -11.26 -15.45 -3.71
C ALA A 530 -10.61 -14.06 -3.67
N VAL A 531 -9.99 -13.69 -2.53
CA VAL A 531 -9.26 -12.41 -2.37
C VAL A 531 -8.06 -12.31 -3.32
N LEU A 532 -7.38 -13.43 -3.60
CA LEU A 532 -6.25 -13.47 -4.52
C LEU A 532 -6.67 -13.45 -6.00
N GLY A 533 -7.97 -13.52 -6.28
CA GLY A 533 -8.51 -13.52 -7.64
C GLY A 533 -8.60 -14.91 -8.29
N CYS A 534 -8.58 -15.98 -7.46
CA CYS A 534 -8.89 -17.33 -7.92
C CYS A 534 -10.41 -17.52 -7.93
N ALA A 535 -11.04 -17.62 -9.07
CA ALA A 535 -12.35 -18.27 -9.16
C ALA A 535 -12.18 -19.72 -8.70
N HIS A 536 -13.21 -20.28 -8.02
CA HIS A 536 -13.14 -21.65 -7.49
C HIS A 536 -12.62 -22.62 -8.56
N PRO A 537 -11.52 -23.38 -8.30
CA PRO A 537 -10.98 -24.32 -9.28
C PRO A 537 -11.92 -25.48 -9.63
N GLY A 538 -13.11 -25.56 -9.03
CA GLY A 538 -14.10 -26.61 -9.20
C GLY A 538 -15.34 -26.24 -10.02
N GLU A 539 -15.52 -24.96 -10.43
CA GLU A 539 -16.57 -24.55 -11.35
C GLU A 539 -15.95 -24.38 -12.75
N SER A 540 -16.00 -25.47 -13.52
CA SER A 540 -15.88 -25.39 -14.99
C SER A 540 -17.18 -24.78 -15.53
N ASP A 541 -17.07 -23.66 -16.27
CA ASP A 541 -18.12 -23.11 -17.11
C ASP A 541 -18.77 -24.18 -18.02
#